data_c4cc42ac33a3889e302beaa7e2c56d7d
#
_entry.id   c4cc42ac33a3889e302beaa7e2c56d7d
#
_cell.length_a   1.000
_cell.length_b   1.000
_cell.length_c   1.000
_cell.angle_alpha   90.00
_cell.angle_beta   90.00
_cell.angle_gamma   90.00
#
_symmetry.space_group_name_H-M   'P 1'
#
loop_
_entity.id
_entity.type
_entity.pdbx_description
1 polymer ?
#
loop_
_entity_poly.entity_id
_entity_poly.type
_entity_poly.pdbx_seq_one_letter_code
_entity_poly.pdbx_strand_id
1 'polypeptide(L)'
;MEEKVIIVGVETEANQRYFSESMEELVQLTNTASGEVVFTITQKRPQVDRQTIIGKGKLQELVQQADAHEADLIIFNHELTPRQSQLITDAVGLPVIDRVQLILDIFAMRARSKEGKLQVELAQLEYLLPRLVGQGKTLSRLGGGIGTRGPGETKLETDRRHIRNKIFAVKKELKEVEAHRERNRQKRKNSEVFQIGLIGYTNAGKSTILNLLTQADTYSKDQLFATLDPLTKRWRFAEGFEITVTDTVGFIQDLPTQLIDAFHSTLEESQNMDLLLHVVDASSPDRILQEQTVLKLMDELNMKEMPILTVYNKADQIDPAMFTPTLFPNVLISAQTKEGKTALIEAIKRQLMELMTPYTLSVPSNEGQKLSELRRQTMVLDEDYMEESNEYEVRGFAKNDSKWLRKSK
;
A
#
# COMPACT_ATOMS: atom_id res chain seq x y z
N MET A 1 -17.86 8.85 20.33
CA MET A 1 -17.81 10.24 19.80
C MET A 1 -16.60 10.25 18.90
N GLU A 2 -16.67 10.88 17.74
CA GLU A 2 -15.53 11.11 16.89
C GLU A 2 -14.63 12.16 17.54
N GLU A 3 -13.31 11.97 17.54
CA GLU A 3 -12.36 12.94 18.09
C GLU A 3 -12.31 14.17 17.20
N LYS A 4 -12.46 15.37 17.79
CA LYS A 4 -12.34 16.64 17.08
C LYS A 4 -10.89 16.99 16.85
N VAL A 5 -10.50 17.11 15.59
CA VAL A 5 -9.11 17.25 15.18
C VAL A 5 -8.86 18.59 14.49
N ILE A 6 -7.77 19.27 14.86
CA ILE A 6 -7.20 20.34 14.06
C ILE A 6 -6.00 19.83 13.30
N ILE A 7 -6.01 20.01 11.97
CA ILE A 7 -4.86 19.68 11.13
C ILE A 7 -4.00 20.91 10.85
N VAL A 8 -2.68 20.70 10.82
CA VAL A 8 -1.70 21.79 10.68
C VAL A 8 -0.71 21.45 9.57
N GLY A 9 -0.51 22.39 8.64
CA GLY A 9 0.46 22.24 7.56
C GLY A 9 1.26 23.51 7.29
N VAL A 10 2.49 23.36 6.81
CA VAL A 10 3.34 24.46 6.36
C VAL A 10 3.70 24.29 4.90
N GLU A 11 3.28 25.24 4.05
CA GLU A 11 3.69 25.33 2.66
C GLU A 11 5.10 25.92 2.58
N THR A 12 6.02 25.18 1.98
CA THR A 12 7.40 25.58 1.72
C THR A 12 7.71 25.53 0.22
N GLU A 13 8.83 26.10 -0.21
CA GLU A 13 9.27 25.99 -1.60
C GLU A 13 9.43 24.51 -2.05
N ALA A 14 9.80 23.61 -1.13
CA ALA A 14 10.00 22.21 -1.42
C ALA A 14 8.70 21.44 -1.68
N ASN A 15 7.60 21.78 -1.00
CA ASN A 15 6.32 21.08 -1.08
C ASN A 15 5.19 21.88 -1.76
N GLN A 16 5.45 23.09 -2.22
CA GLN A 16 4.44 23.98 -2.78
C GLN A 16 3.59 23.35 -3.90
N ARG A 17 4.21 22.47 -4.70
CA ARG A 17 3.53 21.84 -5.87
C ARG A 17 2.43 20.86 -5.47
N TYR A 18 2.52 20.27 -4.28
CA TYR A 18 1.63 19.19 -3.81
C TYR A 18 1.08 19.46 -2.40
N PHE A 19 1.24 20.68 -1.90
CA PHE A 19 0.84 21.00 -0.52
C PHE A 19 -0.68 20.90 -0.31
N SER A 20 -1.46 21.39 -1.26
CA SER A 20 -2.94 21.32 -1.19
C SER A 20 -3.42 19.90 -1.09
N GLU A 21 -2.94 19.04 -2.00
CA GLU A 21 -3.27 17.61 -2.04
C GLU A 21 -2.84 16.89 -0.79
N SER A 22 -1.62 17.18 -0.32
CA SER A 22 -1.11 16.58 0.92
C SER A 22 -1.98 16.92 2.13
N MET A 23 -2.56 18.14 2.17
CA MET A 23 -3.52 18.54 3.20
C MET A 23 -4.88 17.87 3.04
N GLU A 24 -5.39 17.73 1.81
CA GLU A 24 -6.63 16.99 1.54
C GLU A 24 -6.48 15.50 1.88
N GLU A 25 -5.33 14.93 1.58
CA GLU A 25 -4.99 13.55 1.95
C GLU A 25 -4.92 13.40 3.48
N LEU A 26 -4.38 14.39 4.21
CA LEU A 26 -4.38 14.39 5.68
C LEU A 26 -5.80 14.42 6.26
N VAL A 27 -6.73 15.16 5.65
CA VAL A 27 -8.16 15.12 6.01
C VAL A 27 -8.73 13.71 5.83
N GLN A 28 -8.45 13.07 4.69
CA GLN A 28 -8.93 11.71 4.41
C GLN A 28 -8.32 10.67 5.36
N LEU A 29 -7.04 10.81 5.71
CA LEU A 29 -6.37 9.98 6.73
C LEU A 29 -7.05 10.14 8.09
N THR A 30 -7.31 11.37 8.51
CA THR A 30 -7.99 11.67 9.77
C THR A 30 -9.38 11.02 9.82
N ASN A 31 -10.17 11.18 8.76
CA ASN A 31 -11.49 10.54 8.65
C ASN A 31 -11.39 9.00 8.65
N THR A 32 -10.35 8.45 8.03
CA THR A 32 -10.09 6.99 8.03
C THR A 32 -9.79 6.47 9.44
N ALA A 33 -9.16 7.29 10.27
CA ALA A 33 -8.91 7.03 11.69
C ALA A 33 -10.12 7.33 12.61
N SER A 34 -11.27 7.71 12.04
CA SER A 34 -12.49 8.09 12.77
C SER A 34 -12.34 9.42 13.55
N GLY A 35 -11.47 10.32 13.09
CA GLY A 35 -11.40 11.70 13.56
C GLY A 35 -12.23 12.65 12.69
N GLU A 36 -12.78 13.70 13.27
CA GLU A 36 -13.49 14.78 12.59
C GLU A 36 -12.59 16.01 12.49
N VAL A 37 -12.23 16.44 11.28
CA VAL A 37 -11.45 17.68 11.10
C VAL A 37 -12.36 18.88 11.29
N VAL A 38 -12.23 19.55 12.44
CA VAL A 38 -13.03 20.73 12.78
C VAL A 38 -12.39 22.04 12.33
N PHE A 39 -11.07 22.07 12.14
CA PHE A 39 -10.36 23.25 11.66
C PHE A 39 -9.04 22.88 10.96
N THR A 40 -8.62 23.72 10.00
CA THR A 40 -7.35 23.54 9.27
C THR A 40 -6.51 24.81 9.42
N ILE A 41 -5.27 24.63 9.87
CA ILE A 41 -4.29 25.70 9.97
C ILE A 41 -3.19 25.50 8.93
N THR A 42 -2.99 26.49 8.09
CA THR A 42 -1.89 26.51 7.13
C THR A 42 -1.01 27.74 7.30
N GLN A 43 0.26 27.59 6.99
CA GLN A 43 1.22 28.70 6.97
C GLN A 43 2.16 28.58 5.80
N LYS A 44 2.38 29.67 5.05
CA LYS A 44 3.38 29.71 3.98
C LYS A 44 4.69 30.28 4.55
N ARG A 45 5.80 29.55 4.36
CA ARG A 45 7.14 29.94 4.82
C ARG A 45 8.21 29.41 3.87
N PRO A 46 9.37 30.07 3.73
CA PRO A 46 10.48 29.49 2.97
C PRO A 46 10.97 28.16 3.56
N GLN A 47 10.98 28.05 4.89
CA GLN A 47 11.35 26.86 5.65
C GLN A 47 10.49 26.74 6.90
N VAL A 48 10.28 25.49 7.35
CA VAL A 48 9.60 25.21 8.63
C VAL A 48 10.38 25.79 9.81
N ASP A 49 9.67 26.13 10.88
CA ASP A 49 10.31 26.57 12.12
C ASP A 49 11.03 25.37 12.79
N ARG A 50 12.25 25.61 13.26
CA ARG A 50 13.08 24.54 13.85
C ARG A 50 12.54 24.01 15.18
N GLN A 51 11.74 24.78 15.90
CA GLN A 51 11.25 24.42 17.24
C GLN A 51 9.82 23.90 17.22
N THR A 52 8.96 24.49 16.39
CA THR A 52 7.51 24.27 16.44
C THR A 52 6.88 24.06 15.07
N ILE A 53 7.69 23.87 14.01
CA ILE A 53 7.25 23.75 12.61
C ILE A 53 6.58 25.03 12.10
N ILE A 54 5.60 25.59 12.84
CA ILE A 54 4.91 26.85 12.58
C ILE A 54 5.55 27.98 13.38
N GLY A 55 5.39 29.21 12.91
CA GLY A 55 5.91 30.41 13.64
C GLY A 55 5.14 30.67 14.94
N LYS A 56 5.76 31.43 15.85
CA LYS A 56 5.20 31.75 17.18
C LYS A 56 3.78 32.33 17.13
N GLY A 57 3.51 33.28 16.22
CA GLY A 57 2.17 33.85 16.06
C GLY A 57 1.13 32.83 15.61
N LYS A 58 1.52 31.93 14.68
CA LYS A 58 0.64 30.84 14.23
C LYS A 58 0.42 29.79 15.32
N LEU A 59 1.41 29.56 16.19
CA LEU A 59 1.25 28.69 17.37
C LEU A 59 0.24 29.28 18.37
N GLN A 60 0.24 30.60 18.58
CA GLN A 60 -0.77 31.25 19.41
C GLN A 60 -2.17 31.16 18.81
N GLU A 61 -2.28 31.31 17.49
CA GLU A 61 -3.54 31.08 16.76
C GLU A 61 -4.01 29.64 16.92
N LEU A 62 -3.11 28.65 16.84
CA LEU A 62 -3.44 27.23 17.06
C LEU A 62 -4.04 27.00 18.45
N VAL A 63 -3.45 27.60 19.51
CA VAL A 63 -3.99 27.53 20.87
C VAL A 63 -5.42 28.09 20.93
N GLN A 64 -5.65 29.26 20.34
CA GLN A 64 -6.98 29.91 20.33
C GLN A 64 -8.01 29.09 19.56
N GLN A 65 -7.62 28.51 18.41
CA GLN A 65 -8.53 27.70 17.63
C GLN A 65 -8.81 26.34 18.30
N ALA A 66 -7.83 25.78 19.02
CA ALA A 66 -8.02 24.55 19.79
C ALA A 66 -9.09 24.71 20.87
N ASP A 67 -9.04 25.82 21.60
CA ASP A 67 -10.05 26.17 22.62
C ASP A 67 -11.42 26.49 21.97
N ALA A 68 -11.44 27.27 20.89
CA ALA A 68 -12.67 27.71 20.23
C ALA A 68 -13.48 26.56 19.59
N HIS A 69 -12.78 25.54 19.06
CA HIS A 69 -13.40 24.36 18.43
C HIS A 69 -13.50 23.16 19.37
N GLU A 70 -13.08 23.31 20.64
CA GLU A 70 -13.05 22.19 21.60
C GLU A 70 -12.31 20.98 21.02
N ALA A 71 -11.12 21.20 20.45
CA ALA A 71 -10.35 20.13 19.81
C ALA A 71 -9.81 19.16 20.84
N ASP A 72 -9.81 17.88 20.48
CA ASP A 72 -9.24 16.79 21.29
C ASP A 72 -7.80 16.46 20.90
N LEU A 73 -7.43 16.70 19.63
CA LEU A 73 -6.18 16.26 19.04
C LEU A 73 -5.69 17.26 17.98
N ILE A 74 -4.37 17.46 17.92
CA ILE A 74 -3.72 18.21 16.83
C ILE A 74 -2.90 17.27 15.96
N ILE A 75 -3.05 17.36 14.64
CA ILE A 75 -2.28 16.54 13.68
C ILE A 75 -1.47 17.45 12.76
N PHE A 76 -0.16 17.24 12.75
CA PHE A 76 0.75 17.93 11.83
C PHE A 76 0.98 17.12 10.56
N ASN A 77 0.92 17.78 9.40
CA ASN A 77 1.24 17.15 8.12
C ASN A 77 2.74 16.85 7.95
N HIS A 78 3.58 17.49 8.74
CA HIS A 78 5.03 17.29 8.77
C HIS A 78 5.42 16.29 9.86
N GLU A 79 6.44 15.49 9.60
CA GLU A 79 7.04 14.66 10.65
C GLU A 79 7.60 15.56 11.77
N LEU A 80 7.29 15.24 13.01
CA LEU A 80 7.74 15.97 14.19
C LEU A 80 8.92 15.25 14.85
N THR A 81 9.97 15.99 15.12
CA THR A 81 10.97 15.47 16.05
C THR A 81 10.39 15.37 17.48
N PRO A 82 10.94 14.50 18.34
CA PRO A 82 10.46 14.36 19.73
C PRO A 82 10.41 15.69 20.49
N ARG A 83 11.38 16.58 20.23
CA ARG A 83 11.45 17.90 20.86
C ARG A 83 10.36 18.85 20.34
N GLN A 84 10.09 18.83 19.05
CA GLN A 84 9.03 19.65 18.44
C GLN A 84 7.66 19.23 18.98
N SER A 85 7.37 17.92 18.96
CA SER A 85 6.13 17.38 19.51
C SER A 85 5.92 17.82 20.97
N GLN A 86 6.96 17.70 21.80
CA GLN A 86 6.89 18.13 23.21
C GLN A 86 6.63 19.63 23.35
N LEU A 87 7.37 20.48 22.61
CA LEU A 87 7.21 21.94 22.70
C LEU A 87 5.81 22.41 22.25
N ILE A 88 5.26 21.77 21.22
CA ILE A 88 3.92 22.09 20.74
C ILE A 88 2.86 21.60 21.74
N THR A 89 2.99 20.38 22.26
CA THR A 89 2.10 19.81 23.28
C THR A 89 2.10 20.70 24.54
N ASP A 90 3.27 21.13 25.01
CA ASP A 90 3.38 22.01 26.18
C ASP A 90 2.72 23.39 25.95
N ALA A 91 2.72 23.87 24.70
CA ALA A 91 2.11 25.14 24.34
C ALA A 91 0.59 25.06 24.16
N VAL A 92 0.10 23.99 23.55
CA VAL A 92 -1.34 23.81 23.21
C VAL A 92 -2.11 23.15 24.35
N GLY A 93 -1.46 22.32 25.16
CA GLY A 93 -2.12 21.56 26.25
C GLY A 93 -2.90 20.34 25.77
N LEU A 94 -2.86 20.00 24.49
CA LEU A 94 -3.54 18.86 23.87
C LEU A 94 -2.53 17.84 23.33
N PRO A 95 -2.94 16.59 23.12
CA PRO A 95 -2.15 15.61 22.38
C PRO A 95 -1.79 16.13 20.98
N VAL A 96 -0.54 15.91 20.57
CA VAL A 96 -0.03 16.31 19.25
C VAL A 96 0.62 15.10 18.60
N ILE A 97 0.13 14.73 17.44
CA ILE A 97 0.70 13.68 16.61
C ILE A 97 1.10 14.24 15.24
N ASP A 98 1.87 13.49 14.50
CA ASP A 98 2.21 13.81 13.13
C ASP A 98 1.59 12.82 12.14
N ARG A 99 1.74 13.11 10.84
CA ARG A 99 1.24 12.26 9.76
C ARG A 99 1.76 10.82 9.86
N VAL A 100 3.00 10.63 10.31
CA VAL A 100 3.62 9.30 10.46
C VAL A 100 2.87 8.48 11.51
N GLN A 101 2.62 9.06 12.67
CA GLN A 101 1.88 8.39 13.74
C GLN A 101 0.44 8.10 13.33
N LEU A 102 -0.25 9.04 12.66
CA LEU A 102 -1.60 8.81 12.15
C LEU A 102 -1.67 7.61 11.21
N ILE A 103 -0.73 7.50 10.27
CA ILE A 103 -0.65 6.36 9.34
C ILE A 103 -0.39 5.06 10.09
N LEU A 104 0.52 5.06 11.07
CA LEU A 104 0.79 3.90 11.93
C LEU A 104 -0.45 3.45 12.70
N ASP A 105 -1.24 4.38 13.21
CA ASP A 105 -2.47 4.09 13.95
C ASP A 105 -3.56 3.51 13.02
N ILE A 106 -3.71 4.04 11.80
CA ILE A 106 -4.59 3.46 10.77
C ILE A 106 -4.16 2.03 10.46
N PHE A 107 -2.85 1.78 10.32
CA PHE A 107 -2.33 0.44 10.04
C PHE A 107 -2.56 -0.51 11.21
N ALA A 108 -2.40 -0.06 12.45
CA ALA A 108 -2.70 -0.87 13.63
C ALA A 108 -4.18 -1.31 13.68
N MET A 109 -5.10 -0.44 13.26
CA MET A 109 -6.52 -0.77 13.16
C MET A 109 -6.84 -1.75 12.02
N ARG A 110 -6.05 -1.73 10.93
CA ARG A 110 -6.33 -2.51 9.72
C ARG A 110 -5.61 -3.86 9.66
N ALA A 111 -4.47 -4.02 10.34
CA ALA A 111 -3.67 -5.25 10.34
C ALA A 111 -4.48 -6.43 10.91
N ARG A 112 -4.69 -7.46 10.09
CA ARG A 112 -5.43 -8.67 10.47
C ARG A 112 -4.51 -9.88 10.58
N SER A 113 -3.53 -10.00 9.67
CA SER A 113 -2.56 -11.09 9.68
C SER A 113 -1.62 -11.00 10.88
N LYS A 114 -1.05 -12.13 11.30
CA LYS A 114 -0.01 -12.14 12.33
C LYS A 114 1.20 -11.31 11.88
N GLU A 115 1.59 -11.46 10.63
CA GLU A 115 2.73 -10.73 10.04
C GLU A 115 2.48 -9.22 10.04
N GLY A 116 1.35 -8.77 9.48
CA GLY A 116 0.98 -7.35 9.44
C GLY A 116 0.94 -6.72 10.83
N LYS A 117 0.39 -7.41 11.83
CA LYS A 117 0.38 -6.94 13.22
C LYS A 117 1.78 -6.77 13.80
N LEU A 118 2.67 -7.74 13.57
CA LEU A 118 4.06 -7.66 14.02
C LEU A 118 4.84 -6.55 13.31
N GLN A 119 4.62 -6.34 12.02
CA GLN A 119 5.24 -5.27 11.25
C GLN A 119 4.81 -3.89 11.74
N VAL A 120 3.51 -3.68 11.93
CA VAL A 120 2.97 -2.42 12.48
C VAL A 120 3.47 -2.18 13.90
N GLU A 121 3.46 -3.21 14.76
CA GLU A 121 3.99 -3.12 16.12
C GLU A 121 5.48 -2.73 16.11
N LEU A 122 6.28 -3.33 15.22
CA LEU A 122 7.69 -2.98 15.08
C LEU A 122 7.86 -1.49 14.69
N ALA A 123 7.14 -1.04 13.67
CA ALA A 123 7.21 0.35 13.20
C ALA A 123 6.78 1.35 14.29
N GLN A 124 5.69 1.05 15.03
CA GLN A 124 5.25 1.86 16.17
C GLN A 124 6.32 1.92 17.28
N LEU A 125 6.96 0.80 17.63
CA LEU A 125 8.00 0.75 18.64
C LEU A 125 9.26 1.52 18.21
N GLU A 126 9.66 1.41 16.94
CA GLU A 126 10.80 2.15 16.37
C GLU A 126 10.52 3.65 16.29
N TYR A 127 9.29 4.05 15.95
CA TYR A 127 8.85 5.44 15.99
C TYR A 127 8.81 6.01 17.41
N LEU A 128 8.37 5.22 18.40
CA LEU A 128 8.24 5.64 19.79
C LEU A 128 9.58 5.72 20.52
N LEU A 129 10.53 4.81 20.22
CA LEU A 129 11.81 4.71 20.93
C LEU A 129 12.60 6.03 21.03
N PRO A 130 12.80 6.83 19.96
CA PRO A 130 13.46 8.15 20.05
C PRO A 130 12.62 9.16 20.83
N ARG A 131 11.29 9.06 20.84
CA ARG A 131 10.37 10.00 21.48
C ARG A 131 10.32 9.89 23.00
N LEU A 132 10.71 8.75 23.56
CA LEU A 132 10.89 8.57 25.01
C LEU A 132 12.05 9.40 25.58
N VAL A 133 12.99 9.85 24.77
CA VAL A 133 14.17 10.62 25.25
C VAL A 133 13.79 12.00 25.77
N GLY A 134 12.68 12.58 25.30
CA GLY A 134 12.24 13.93 25.67
C GLY A 134 11.58 14.04 27.06
N GLN A 135 10.92 13.01 27.53
CA GLN A 135 10.10 13.03 28.75
C GLN A 135 10.91 12.98 30.07
N GLY A 136 12.18 12.56 30.01
CA GLY A 136 13.02 12.41 31.20
C GLY A 136 13.45 13.68 31.89
N LYS A 137 13.53 14.79 31.18
CA LYS A 137 13.93 16.09 31.75
C LYS A 137 12.85 16.74 32.61
N THR A 138 11.59 16.44 32.37
CA THR A 138 10.46 16.94 33.16
C THR A 138 10.31 16.18 34.49
N LEU A 139 10.63 14.89 34.50
CA LEU A 139 10.57 14.05 35.70
C LEU A 139 11.82 14.16 36.60
N SER A 140 12.99 14.50 36.02
CA SER A 140 14.24 14.66 36.77
C SER A 140 14.36 15.97 37.55
N ARG A 141 13.51 16.99 37.25
CA ARG A 141 13.48 18.26 38.00
C ARG A 141 12.90 18.17 39.42
N LEU A 142 12.29 17.04 39.79
CA LEU A 142 11.69 16.79 41.10
C LEU A 142 12.63 16.15 42.12
N GLY A 143 13.88 15.84 41.74
CA GLY A 143 14.85 15.20 42.62
C GLY A 143 16.21 15.95 42.61
N GLY A 144 16.32 17.07 43.34
CA GLY A 144 17.57 17.84 43.44
C GLY A 144 18.59 17.13 44.34
N GLY A 145 19.75 16.79 43.79
CA GLY A 145 20.94 16.37 44.51
C GLY A 145 22.07 16.04 43.54
N ILE A 146 23.25 16.70 43.74
CA ILE A 146 24.48 16.39 43.01
C ILE A 146 24.90 14.94 43.35
N GLY A 147 24.84 14.03 42.38
CA GLY A 147 25.38 12.66 42.50
C GLY A 147 24.39 11.53 42.67
N THR A 148 23.09 11.74 42.77
CA THR A 148 22.08 10.69 42.80
C THR A 148 21.33 10.63 41.47
N ARG A 149 21.39 9.48 40.76
CA ARG A 149 20.48 9.19 39.65
C ARG A 149 19.06 9.25 40.19
N GLY A 150 18.30 10.29 39.77
CA GLY A 150 16.91 10.47 40.20
C GLY A 150 16.02 9.32 39.75
N PRO A 151 14.92 9.01 40.46
CA PRO A 151 13.97 7.94 40.11
C PRO A 151 13.36 8.10 38.68
N GLY A 152 13.40 9.31 38.09
CA GLY A 152 12.97 9.57 36.72
C GLY A 152 13.95 9.06 35.66
N GLU A 153 15.27 9.14 35.88
CA GLU A 153 16.26 8.60 34.93
C GLU A 153 16.22 7.06 34.89
N THR A 154 16.09 6.41 36.05
CA THR A 154 15.96 4.95 36.11
C THR A 154 14.67 4.44 35.45
N LYS A 155 13.57 5.17 35.54
CA LYS A 155 12.32 4.82 34.90
C LYS A 155 12.43 4.90 33.37
N LEU A 156 12.97 6.00 32.85
CA LEU A 156 13.22 6.17 31.41
C LEU A 156 14.16 5.11 30.83
N GLU A 157 15.24 4.82 31.54
CA GLU A 157 16.19 3.81 31.10
C GLU A 157 15.56 2.41 31.11
N THR A 158 14.70 2.14 32.09
CA THR A 158 13.92 0.91 32.18
C THR A 158 12.91 0.82 31.02
N ASP A 159 12.16 1.89 30.72
CA ASP A 159 11.18 1.95 29.65
C ASP A 159 11.86 1.79 28.28
N ARG A 160 12.99 2.45 28.06
CA ARG A 160 13.79 2.27 26.82
C ARG A 160 14.31 0.85 26.66
N ARG A 161 14.80 0.25 27.74
CA ARG A 161 15.26 -1.15 27.74
C ARG A 161 14.10 -2.09 27.44
N HIS A 162 12.94 -1.85 28.03
CA HIS A 162 11.73 -2.63 27.77
C HIS A 162 11.34 -2.58 26.28
N ILE A 163 11.28 -1.38 25.68
CA ILE A 163 10.96 -1.21 24.25
C ILE A 163 12.01 -1.87 23.36
N ARG A 164 13.31 -1.72 23.65
CA ARG A 164 14.36 -2.41 22.89
C ARG A 164 14.24 -3.93 22.95
N ASN A 165 13.92 -4.48 24.10
CA ASN A 165 13.69 -5.91 24.26
C ASN A 165 12.46 -6.36 23.45
N LYS A 166 11.41 -5.53 23.43
CA LYS A 166 10.20 -5.80 22.66
C LYS A 166 10.48 -5.75 21.14
N ILE A 167 11.22 -4.74 20.66
CA ILE A 167 11.71 -4.67 19.28
C ILE A 167 12.48 -5.94 18.91
N PHE A 168 13.40 -6.39 19.76
CA PHE A 168 14.17 -7.61 19.51
C PHE A 168 13.28 -8.85 19.41
N ALA A 169 12.30 -8.99 20.32
CA ALA A 169 11.36 -10.10 20.31
C ALA A 169 10.50 -10.11 19.05
N VAL A 170 9.94 -8.95 18.66
CA VAL A 170 9.13 -8.80 17.44
C VAL A 170 9.95 -9.10 16.19
N LYS A 171 11.19 -8.59 16.09
CA LYS A 171 12.10 -8.91 14.97
C LYS A 171 12.41 -10.40 14.86
N LYS A 172 12.53 -11.09 16.00
CA LYS A 172 12.74 -12.55 16.00
C LYS A 172 11.51 -13.29 15.48
N GLU A 173 10.31 -12.91 15.95
CA GLU A 173 9.06 -13.52 15.47
C GLU A 173 8.84 -13.27 13.96
N LEU A 174 9.13 -12.06 13.47
CA LEU A 174 9.04 -11.74 12.04
C LEU A 174 9.95 -12.64 11.21
N LYS A 175 11.21 -12.87 11.62
CA LYS A 175 12.11 -13.81 10.93
C LYS A 175 11.56 -15.23 10.82
N GLU A 176 10.85 -15.71 11.84
CA GLU A 176 10.22 -17.03 11.80
C GLU A 176 9.06 -17.08 10.79
N VAL A 177 8.26 -16.01 10.72
CA VAL A 177 7.15 -15.87 9.76
C VAL A 177 7.70 -15.76 8.33
N GLU A 178 8.73 -14.94 8.10
CA GLU A 178 9.41 -14.78 6.82
C GLU A 178 9.98 -16.12 6.29
N ALA A 179 10.65 -16.89 7.16
CA ALA A 179 11.19 -18.20 6.80
C ALA A 179 10.10 -19.19 6.37
N HIS A 180 8.92 -19.14 7.00
CA HIS A 180 7.76 -19.95 6.59
C HIS A 180 7.19 -19.48 5.24
N ARG A 181 7.12 -18.18 5.06
CA ARG A 181 6.65 -17.54 3.82
C ARG A 181 7.55 -17.86 2.63
N GLU A 182 8.88 -17.77 2.79
CA GLU A 182 9.83 -18.07 1.74
C GLU A 182 9.72 -19.53 1.25
N ARG A 183 9.51 -20.48 2.16
CA ARG A 183 9.22 -21.88 1.77
C ARG A 183 7.95 -22.01 0.92
N ASN A 184 6.91 -21.26 1.24
CA ASN A 184 5.66 -21.25 0.47
C ASN A 184 5.81 -20.51 -0.86
N ARG A 185 6.65 -19.47 -0.89
CA ARG A 185 7.01 -18.69 -2.09
C ARG A 185 7.77 -19.54 -3.11
N GLN A 186 8.77 -20.32 -2.68
CA GLN A 186 9.48 -21.24 -3.57
C GLN A 186 8.55 -22.29 -4.18
N LYS A 187 7.58 -22.80 -3.42
CA LYS A 187 6.55 -23.69 -3.97
C LYS A 187 5.66 -22.98 -5.00
N ARG A 188 5.37 -21.69 -4.83
CA ARG A 188 4.58 -20.89 -5.78
C ARG A 188 5.37 -20.51 -7.04
N LYS A 189 6.67 -20.21 -6.95
CA LYS A 189 7.55 -19.96 -8.11
C LYS A 189 7.59 -21.16 -9.06
N ASN A 190 7.53 -22.37 -8.52
CA ASN A 190 7.46 -23.61 -9.29
C ASN A 190 6.02 -23.97 -9.73
N SER A 191 5.05 -23.07 -9.51
CA SER A 191 3.66 -23.25 -9.91
C SER A 191 3.46 -22.83 -11.36
N GLU A 192 2.72 -23.63 -12.09
CA GLU A 192 2.25 -23.33 -13.47
C GLU A 192 1.25 -22.15 -13.51
N VAL A 193 0.82 -21.64 -12.32
CA VAL A 193 -0.20 -20.59 -12.23
C VAL A 193 0.43 -19.23 -12.47
N PHE A 194 -0.13 -18.46 -13.42
CA PHE A 194 0.26 -17.10 -13.69
C PHE A 194 -0.22 -16.16 -12.56
N GLN A 195 0.62 -15.23 -12.14
CA GLN A 195 0.39 -14.37 -10.98
C GLN A 195 0.33 -12.90 -11.39
N ILE A 196 -0.77 -12.23 -11.07
CA ILE A 196 -0.98 -10.80 -11.30
C ILE A 196 -1.00 -10.07 -9.97
N GLY A 197 -0.21 -8.99 -9.85
CA GLY A 197 -0.23 -8.07 -8.69
C GLY A 197 -0.94 -6.77 -9.02
N LEU A 198 -1.77 -6.26 -8.11
CA LEU A 198 -2.36 -4.93 -8.19
C LEU A 198 -1.49 -3.96 -7.40
N ILE A 199 -1.00 -2.92 -8.05
CA ILE A 199 -0.25 -1.82 -7.43
C ILE A 199 -0.91 -0.49 -7.78
N GLY A 200 -0.66 0.54 -7.01
CA GLY A 200 -1.18 1.88 -7.29
C GLY A 200 -1.42 2.68 -6.03
N TYR A 201 -1.75 3.92 -6.22
CA TYR A 201 -2.02 4.86 -5.13
C TYR A 201 -3.21 4.40 -4.26
N THR A 202 -3.28 4.87 -3.01
CA THR A 202 -4.45 4.61 -2.17
C THR A 202 -5.70 5.14 -2.85
N ASN A 203 -6.82 4.44 -2.67
CA ASN A 203 -8.11 4.79 -3.25
C ASN A 203 -8.20 4.85 -4.81
N ALA A 204 -7.21 4.34 -5.54
CA ALA A 204 -7.27 4.23 -7.01
C ALA A 204 -8.25 3.14 -7.50
N GLY A 205 -8.75 2.28 -6.60
CA GLY A 205 -9.74 1.23 -6.91
C GLY A 205 -9.15 -0.16 -7.09
N LYS A 206 -7.98 -0.48 -6.52
CA LYS A 206 -7.34 -1.82 -6.58
C LYS A 206 -8.26 -2.93 -6.06
N SER A 207 -8.79 -2.77 -4.86
CA SER A 207 -9.70 -3.78 -4.26
C SER A 207 -11.02 -3.90 -5.03
N THR A 208 -11.49 -2.83 -5.65
CA THR A 208 -12.66 -2.86 -6.55
C THR A 208 -12.36 -3.69 -7.78
N ILE A 209 -11.17 -3.55 -8.38
CA ILE A 209 -10.73 -4.35 -9.52
C ILE A 209 -10.56 -5.82 -9.13
N LEU A 210 -9.99 -6.12 -7.95
CA LEU A 210 -9.91 -7.49 -7.46
C LEU A 210 -11.30 -8.13 -7.37
N ASN A 211 -12.28 -7.43 -6.77
CA ASN A 211 -13.66 -7.90 -6.66
C ASN A 211 -14.31 -8.10 -8.04
N LEU A 212 -14.09 -7.14 -8.96
CA LEU A 212 -14.61 -7.18 -10.32
C LEU A 212 -14.14 -8.43 -11.07
N LEU A 213 -12.86 -8.80 -10.94
CA LEU A 213 -12.26 -9.95 -11.63
C LEU A 213 -12.63 -11.28 -10.95
N THR A 214 -12.60 -11.34 -9.63
CA THR A 214 -12.66 -12.60 -8.87
C THR A 214 -14.04 -12.91 -8.30
N GLN A 215 -15.02 -12.02 -8.45
CA GLN A 215 -16.36 -12.12 -7.83
C GLN A 215 -16.28 -12.30 -6.30
N ALA A 216 -15.23 -11.78 -5.68
CA ALA A 216 -15.04 -11.84 -4.24
C ALA A 216 -15.70 -10.63 -3.58
N ASP A 217 -16.40 -10.84 -2.45
CA ASP A 217 -16.87 -9.76 -1.58
C ASP A 217 -15.73 -9.31 -0.66
N THR A 218 -14.72 -8.66 -1.22
CA THR A 218 -13.70 -8.03 -0.39
C THR A 218 -14.13 -6.61 -0.02
N TYR A 219 -13.72 -6.19 1.18
CA TYR A 219 -14.02 -4.88 1.70
C TYR A 219 -13.43 -3.79 0.79
N SER A 220 -14.26 -3.17 -0.01
CA SER A 220 -13.90 -1.99 -0.80
C SER A 220 -14.73 -0.81 -0.30
N LYS A 221 -14.13 0.05 0.50
CA LYS A 221 -14.70 1.34 0.87
C LYS A 221 -13.84 2.45 0.32
N ASP A 222 -14.45 3.59 0.14
CA ASP A 222 -13.79 4.85 -0.22
C ASP A 222 -12.99 5.39 0.99
N GLN A 223 -11.98 4.65 1.39
CA GLN A 223 -11.11 4.93 2.53
C GLN A 223 -9.66 4.61 2.18
N LEU A 224 -8.74 5.44 2.64
CA LEU A 224 -7.31 5.20 2.47
C LEU A 224 -6.89 3.93 3.23
N PHE A 225 -5.94 3.18 2.65
CA PHE A 225 -5.45 1.91 3.23
C PHE A 225 -6.54 0.88 3.55
N ALA A 226 -7.52 0.74 2.63
CA ALA A 226 -8.56 -0.29 2.78
C ALA A 226 -7.97 -1.70 2.85
N THR A 227 -6.86 -1.94 2.15
CA THR A 227 -6.10 -3.20 2.15
C THR A 227 -4.71 -2.94 2.73
N LEU A 228 -4.36 -3.64 3.82
CA LEU A 228 -3.03 -3.63 4.42
C LEU A 228 -2.33 -4.99 4.22
N ASP A 229 -3.04 -6.09 4.48
CA ASP A 229 -2.52 -7.43 4.24
C ASP A 229 -2.74 -7.83 2.78
N PRO A 230 -1.75 -8.40 2.08
CA PRO A 230 -1.94 -8.86 0.71
C PRO A 230 -3.06 -9.88 0.61
N LEU A 231 -3.98 -9.68 -0.31
CA LEU A 231 -5.10 -10.58 -0.52
C LEU A 231 -5.02 -11.23 -1.89
N THR A 232 -4.67 -12.52 -1.92
CA THR A 232 -4.59 -13.31 -3.15
C THR A 232 -5.89 -14.07 -3.38
N LYS A 233 -6.46 -13.93 -4.57
CA LYS A 233 -7.65 -14.66 -5.03
C LYS A 233 -7.37 -15.36 -6.36
N ARG A 234 -8.03 -16.49 -6.57
CA ARG A 234 -8.02 -17.16 -7.87
C ARG A 234 -9.04 -16.49 -8.78
N TRP A 235 -8.65 -16.31 -10.01
CA TRP A 235 -9.52 -15.86 -11.08
C TRP A 235 -9.45 -16.84 -12.24
N ARG A 236 -10.61 -17.16 -12.80
CA ARG A 236 -10.75 -18.09 -13.92
C ARG A 236 -11.35 -17.36 -15.11
N PHE A 237 -10.65 -17.40 -16.23
CA PHE A 237 -11.18 -16.97 -17.51
C PHE A 237 -12.31 -17.88 -18.00
N ALA A 238 -13.13 -17.38 -18.92
CA ALA A 238 -14.25 -18.15 -19.48
C ALA A 238 -13.77 -19.46 -20.13
N GLU A 239 -12.58 -19.45 -20.73
CA GLU A 239 -11.94 -20.56 -21.41
C GLU A 239 -11.35 -21.60 -20.44
N GLY A 240 -11.37 -21.35 -19.14
CA GLY A 240 -10.95 -22.26 -18.10
C GLY A 240 -9.58 -21.98 -17.50
N PHE A 241 -8.76 -21.11 -18.11
CA PHE A 241 -7.44 -20.73 -17.61
C PHE A 241 -7.54 -20.06 -16.24
N GLU A 242 -6.79 -20.60 -15.27
CA GLU A 242 -6.77 -20.10 -13.89
C GLU A 242 -5.49 -19.32 -13.60
N ILE A 243 -5.65 -18.13 -13.07
CA ILE A 243 -4.56 -17.28 -12.59
C ILE A 243 -4.84 -16.83 -11.15
N THR A 244 -3.84 -16.23 -10.51
CA THR A 244 -4.04 -15.55 -9.22
C THR A 244 -3.91 -14.04 -9.38
N VAL A 245 -4.77 -13.31 -8.67
CA VAL A 245 -4.71 -11.86 -8.55
C VAL A 245 -4.51 -11.50 -7.10
N THR A 246 -3.50 -10.67 -6.82
CA THR A 246 -3.14 -10.25 -5.47
C THR A 246 -3.32 -8.74 -5.34
N ASP A 247 -4.18 -8.30 -4.42
CA ASP A 247 -4.27 -6.91 -4.00
C ASP A 247 -3.18 -6.62 -2.97
N THR A 248 -2.50 -5.48 -3.13
CA THR A 248 -1.40 -5.06 -2.26
C THR A 248 -1.74 -3.77 -1.52
N VAL A 249 -0.89 -3.39 -0.58
CA VAL A 249 -1.00 -2.11 0.13
C VAL A 249 -1.00 -0.96 -0.87
N GLY A 250 -1.91 0.01 -0.69
CA GLY A 250 -1.92 1.23 -1.48
C GLY A 250 -0.75 2.14 -1.13
N PHE A 251 -0.14 2.73 -2.13
CA PHE A 251 0.89 3.74 -1.95
C PHE A 251 0.28 5.11 -1.60
N ILE A 252 1.04 5.91 -0.87
CA ILE A 252 0.71 7.26 -0.46
C ILE A 252 1.94 8.15 -0.62
N GLN A 253 1.73 9.44 -0.76
CA GLN A 253 2.85 10.39 -0.80
C GLN A 253 3.57 10.46 0.55
N ASP A 254 4.89 10.68 0.51
CA ASP A 254 5.74 10.80 1.70
C ASP A 254 5.55 9.62 2.68
N LEU A 255 5.51 8.37 2.13
CA LEU A 255 5.43 7.17 2.96
C LEU A 255 6.67 7.12 3.87
N PRO A 256 6.50 7.08 5.19
CA PRO A 256 7.62 7.04 6.11
C PRO A 256 8.55 5.86 5.85
N THR A 257 9.87 6.09 5.91
CA THR A 257 10.88 5.04 5.68
C THR A 257 10.71 3.85 6.63
N GLN A 258 10.33 4.11 7.89
CA GLN A 258 10.01 3.08 8.88
C GLN A 258 8.88 2.15 8.43
N LEU A 259 7.92 2.69 7.67
CA LEU A 259 6.82 1.91 7.10
C LEU A 259 7.26 1.16 5.84
N ILE A 260 8.10 1.76 4.99
CA ILE A 260 8.68 1.08 3.83
C ILE A 260 9.44 -0.15 4.31
N ASP A 261 10.29 -0.01 5.32
CA ASP A 261 11.06 -1.12 5.90
C ASP A 261 10.16 -2.19 6.53
N ALA A 262 9.13 -1.78 7.26
CA ALA A 262 8.18 -2.70 7.89
C ALA A 262 7.36 -3.49 6.85
N PHE A 263 6.96 -2.84 5.74
CA PHE A 263 6.18 -3.48 4.68
C PHE A 263 7.01 -4.00 3.52
N HIS A 264 8.34 -3.87 3.56
CA HIS A 264 9.23 -4.35 2.51
C HIS A 264 8.93 -5.82 2.15
N SER A 265 8.75 -6.67 3.16
CA SER A 265 8.41 -8.09 2.94
C SER A 265 7.04 -8.29 2.27
N THR A 266 6.07 -7.42 2.54
CA THR A 266 4.73 -7.44 1.91
C THR A 266 4.80 -6.95 0.47
N LEU A 267 5.59 -5.91 0.21
CA LEU A 267 5.83 -5.38 -1.12
C LEU A 267 6.74 -6.29 -1.96
N GLU A 268 7.65 -7.05 -1.33
CA GLU A 268 8.44 -8.10 -1.98
C GLU A 268 7.58 -9.22 -2.60
N GLU A 269 6.35 -9.45 -2.13
CA GLU A 269 5.44 -10.35 -2.83
C GLU A 269 5.16 -9.89 -4.26
N SER A 270 5.06 -8.58 -4.45
CA SER A 270 4.85 -8.00 -5.77
C SER A 270 6.04 -8.22 -6.72
N GLN A 271 7.27 -8.35 -6.23
CA GLN A 271 8.45 -8.65 -7.05
C GLN A 271 8.42 -10.02 -7.74
N ASN A 272 7.54 -10.92 -7.31
CA ASN A 272 7.44 -12.27 -7.86
C ASN A 272 6.19 -12.48 -8.72
N MET A 273 5.49 -11.41 -9.04
CA MET A 273 4.36 -11.44 -9.95
C MET A 273 4.85 -11.53 -11.40
N ASP A 274 4.07 -12.16 -12.25
CA ASP A 274 4.37 -12.28 -13.67
C ASP A 274 3.94 -11.02 -14.44
N LEU A 275 2.93 -10.28 -13.92
CA LEU A 275 2.41 -9.02 -14.45
C LEU A 275 1.94 -8.13 -13.30
N LEU A 276 2.22 -6.85 -13.37
CA LEU A 276 1.66 -5.84 -12.48
C LEU A 276 0.57 -5.03 -13.18
N LEU A 277 -0.57 -4.87 -12.53
CA LEU A 277 -1.59 -3.91 -12.92
C LEU A 277 -1.39 -2.64 -12.10
N HIS A 278 -0.86 -1.60 -12.72
CA HIS A 278 -0.73 -0.28 -12.10
C HIS A 278 -2.07 0.45 -12.21
N VAL A 279 -2.82 0.46 -11.12
CA VAL A 279 -4.15 1.08 -11.05
C VAL A 279 -4.00 2.56 -10.72
N VAL A 280 -4.51 3.40 -11.58
CA VAL A 280 -4.44 4.86 -11.50
C VAL A 280 -5.86 5.44 -11.52
N ASP A 281 -6.14 6.40 -10.67
CA ASP A 281 -7.38 7.16 -10.69
C ASP A 281 -7.34 8.17 -11.84
N ALA A 282 -8.10 7.93 -12.91
CA ALA A 282 -8.14 8.80 -14.07
C ALA A 282 -8.77 10.17 -13.77
N SER A 283 -9.61 10.25 -12.73
CA SER A 283 -10.32 11.47 -12.33
C SER A 283 -9.51 12.38 -11.40
N SER A 284 -8.40 11.87 -10.86
CA SER A 284 -7.57 12.66 -9.95
C SER A 284 -6.88 13.81 -10.68
N PRO A 285 -6.99 15.06 -10.18
CA PRO A 285 -6.25 16.20 -10.73
C PRO A 285 -4.73 15.98 -10.61
N ASP A 286 -4.30 15.21 -9.64
CA ASP A 286 -2.90 14.94 -9.26
C ASP A 286 -2.37 13.62 -9.80
N ARG A 287 -3.10 13.05 -10.77
CA ARG A 287 -2.80 11.76 -11.37
C ARG A 287 -1.32 11.59 -11.74
N ILE A 288 -0.72 12.58 -12.40
CA ILE A 288 0.69 12.52 -12.84
C ILE A 288 1.63 12.40 -11.64
N LEU A 289 1.37 13.12 -10.56
CA LEU A 289 2.16 13.05 -9.33
C LEU A 289 2.02 11.67 -8.65
N GLN A 290 0.79 11.14 -8.60
CA GLN A 290 0.51 9.81 -8.06
C GLN A 290 1.21 8.72 -8.88
N GLU A 291 1.18 8.80 -10.21
CA GLU A 291 1.93 7.92 -11.11
C GLU A 291 3.43 7.94 -10.80
N GLN A 292 4.02 9.15 -10.70
CA GLN A 292 5.45 9.32 -10.40
C GLN A 292 5.82 8.77 -9.02
N THR A 293 4.96 8.96 -8.02
CA THR A 293 5.15 8.42 -6.67
C THR A 293 5.20 6.89 -6.69
N VAL A 294 4.27 6.24 -7.38
CA VAL A 294 4.25 4.78 -7.51
C VAL A 294 5.47 4.26 -8.26
N LEU A 295 5.84 4.88 -9.39
CA LEU A 295 7.01 4.47 -10.18
C LEU A 295 8.33 4.64 -9.40
N LYS A 296 8.45 5.71 -8.62
CA LYS A 296 9.62 5.92 -7.75
C LYS A 296 9.74 4.82 -6.70
N LEU A 297 8.64 4.49 -6.01
CA LEU A 297 8.62 3.41 -5.03
C LEU A 297 8.91 2.04 -5.66
N MET A 298 8.42 1.79 -6.88
CA MET A 298 8.77 0.58 -7.63
C MET A 298 10.27 0.49 -7.94
N ASP A 299 10.91 1.62 -8.27
CA ASP A 299 12.37 1.68 -8.49
C ASP A 299 13.14 1.38 -7.18
N GLU A 300 12.74 1.99 -6.07
CA GLU A 300 13.29 1.74 -4.72
C GLU A 300 13.15 0.26 -4.29
N LEU A 301 12.08 -0.40 -4.73
CA LEU A 301 11.80 -1.82 -4.46
C LEU A 301 12.39 -2.78 -5.52
N ASN A 302 13.23 -2.31 -6.45
CA ASN A 302 13.81 -3.11 -7.55
C ASN A 302 12.75 -3.81 -8.43
N MET A 303 11.62 -3.16 -8.68
CA MET A 303 10.50 -3.67 -9.49
C MET A 303 10.39 -3.01 -10.87
N LYS A 304 11.35 -2.16 -11.26
CA LYS A 304 11.31 -1.33 -12.47
C LYS A 304 11.23 -2.14 -13.78
N GLU A 305 11.83 -3.33 -13.81
CA GLU A 305 11.89 -4.18 -15.00
C GLU A 305 10.70 -5.16 -15.12
N MET A 306 9.78 -5.11 -14.18
CA MET A 306 8.61 -5.99 -14.21
C MET A 306 7.62 -5.58 -15.32
N PRO A 307 6.96 -6.54 -15.99
CA PRO A 307 5.89 -6.23 -16.92
C PRO A 307 4.76 -5.47 -16.22
N ILE A 308 4.31 -4.35 -16.81
CA ILE A 308 3.26 -3.49 -16.24
C ILE A 308 2.20 -3.22 -17.29
N LEU A 309 0.92 -3.33 -16.88
CA LEU A 309 -0.22 -2.78 -17.58
C LEU A 309 -0.83 -1.66 -16.73
N THR A 310 -0.85 -0.44 -17.24
CA THR A 310 -1.50 0.68 -16.53
C THR A 310 -3.00 0.64 -16.75
N VAL A 311 -3.75 0.61 -15.65
CA VAL A 311 -5.21 0.60 -15.64
C VAL A 311 -5.71 1.94 -15.12
N TYR A 312 -6.10 2.83 -16.03
CA TYR A 312 -6.75 4.09 -15.70
C TYR A 312 -8.20 3.81 -15.33
N ASN A 313 -8.50 3.87 -14.05
CA ASN A 313 -9.82 3.57 -13.48
C ASN A 313 -10.64 4.85 -13.28
N LYS A 314 -11.93 4.70 -12.94
CA LYS A 314 -12.93 5.77 -12.72
C LYS A 314 -13.20 6.62 -13.96
N ALA A 315 -13.19 5.99 -15.14
CA ALA A 315 -13.52 6.66 -16.41
C ALA A 315 -14.94 7.25 -16.45
N ASP A 316 -15.82 6.79 -15.56
CA ASP A 316 -17.16 7.32 -15.36
C ASP A 316 -17.19 8.75 -14.78
N GLN A 317 -16.08 9.22 -14.24
CA GLN A 317 -15.96 10.54 -13.61
C GLN A 317 -15.25 11.57 -14.50
N ILE A 318 -14.87 11.20 -15.72
CA ILE A 318 -14.18 12.06 -16.68
C ILE A 318 -14.83 11.99 -18.04
N ASP A 319 -14.47 12.92 -18.93
CA ASP A 319 -14.76 12.80 -20.37
C ASP A 319 -13.65 11.97 -21.04
N PRO A 320 -13.93 10.73 -21.48
CA PRO A 320 -12.92 9.88 -22.13
C PRO A 320 -12.29 10.49 -23.38
N ALA A 321 -13.00 11.39 -24.09
CA ALA A 321 -12.49 12.04 -25.28
C ALA A 321 -11.39 13.07 -24.98
N MET A 322 -11.37 13.61 -23.76
CA MET A 322 -10.38 14.58 -23.29
C MET A 322 -9.23 13.93 -22.51
N PHE A 323 -9.33 12.62 -22.25
CA PHE A 323 -8.32 11.91 -21.48
C PHE A 323 -7.09 11.55 -22.31
N THR A 324 -5.91 11.90 -21.80
CA THR A 324 -4.63 11.51 -22.42
C THR A 324 -3.82 10.66 -21.44
N PRO A 325 -3.56 9.38 -21.76
CA PRO A 325 -2.71 8.53 -20.93
C PRO A 325 -1.25 8.97 -21.01
N THR A 326 -0.52 8.80 -19.89
CA THR A 326 0.91 9.11 -19.75
C THR A 326 1.79 7.88 -19.76
N LEU A 327 1.24 6.71 -19.37
CA LEU A 327 1.96 5.44 -19.25
C LEU A 327 1.41 4.40 -20.23
N PHE A 328 2.29 3.52 -20.74
CA PHE A 328 1.97 2.49 -21.73
C PHE A 328 2.67 1.17 -21.37
N PRO A 329 2.08 -0.02 -21.67
CA PRO A 329 0.72 -0.19 -22.21
C PRO A 329 -0.36 0.21 -21.21
N ASN A 330 -1.56 0.59 -21.70
CA ASN A 330 -2.64 1.00 -20.82
C ASN A 330 -4.04 0.60 -21.29
N VAL A 331 -5.00 0.74 -20.38
CA VAL A 331 -6.43 0.65 -20.63
C VAL A 331 -7.18 1.65 -19.75
N LEU A 332 -8.18 2.33 -20.30
CA LEU A 332 -9.09 3.24 -19.59
C LEU A 332 -10.40 2.51 -19.31
N ILE A 333 -10.79 2.43 -18.04
CA ILE A 333 -11.98 1.69 -17.59
C ILE A 333 -12.74 2.42 -16.48
N SER A 334 -14.00 2.04 -16.28
CA SER A 334 -14.67 2.15 -14.98
C SER A 334 -14.85 0.75 -14.40
N ALA A 335 -14.28 0.50 -13.23
CA ALA A 335 -14.44 -0.77 -12.52
C ALA A 335 -15.88 -1.02 -12.04
N GLN A 336 -16.78 -0.05 -12.17
CA GLN A 336 -18.19 -0.15 -11.82
C GLN A 336 -19.08 -0.61 -12.99
N THR A 337 -18.55 -0.64 -14.23
CA THR A 337 -19.31 -0.95 -15.43
C THR A 337 -18.96 -2.32 -16.00
N LYS A 338 -19.91 -2.92 -16.74
CA LYS A 338 -19.69 -4.19 -17.45
C LYS A 338 -18.72 -4.01 -18.63
N GLU A 339 -18.81 -2.89 -19.31
CA GLU A 339 -17.93 -2.52 -20.42
C GLU A 339 -16.50 -2.38 -19.95
N GLY A 340 -16.28 -1.73 -18.79
CA GLY A 340 -14.97 -1.60 -18.18
C GLY A 340 -14.38 -2.96 -17.79
N LYS A 341 -15.21 -3.88 -17.26
CA LYS A 341 -14.80 -5.26 -16.99
C LYS A 341 -14.30 -5.97 -18.24
N THR A 342 -15.06 -5.88 -19.33
CA THR A 342 -14.72 -6.53 -20.60
C THR A 342 -13.42 -5.96 -21.16
N ALA A 343 -13.28 -4.64 -21.20
CA ALA A 343 -12.08 -3.95 -21.69
C ALA A 343 -10.82 -4.35 -20.85
N LEU A 344 -10.97 -4.43 -19.53
CA LEU A 344 -9.87 -4.86 -18.64
C LEU A 344 -9.45 -6.30 -18.92
N ILE A 345 -10.41 -7.24 -19.03
CA ILE A 345 -10.13 -8.65 -19.33
C ILE A 345 -9.40 -8.78 -20.67
N GLU A 346 -9.83 -8.06 -21.70
CA GLU A 346 -9.19 -8.07 -23.01
C GLU A 346 -7.78 -7.48 -23.00
N ALA A 347 -7.57 -6.39 -22.26
CA ALA A 347 -6.24 -5.81 -22.09
C ALA A 347 -5.30 -6.77 -21.35
N ILE A 348 -5.77 -7.44 -20.29
CA ILE A 348 -5.00 -8.47 -19.58
C ILE A 348 -4.68 -9.64 -20.53
N LYS A 349 -5.65 -10.19 -21.26
CA LYS A 349 -5.41 -11.27 -22.22
C LYS A 349 -4.33 -10.92 -23.24
N ARG A 350 -4.35 -9.70 -23.77
CA ARG A 350 -3.34 -9.21 -24.72
C ARG A 350 -1.94 -9.20 -24.10
N GLN A 351 -1.81 -8.69 -22.88
CA GLN A 351 -0.53 -8.71 -22.16
C GLN A 351 -0.06 -10.14 -21.84
N LEU A 352 -0.97 -11.03 -21.48
CA LEU A 352 -0.63 -12.45 -21.26
C LEU A 352 -0.06 -13.09 -22.54
N MET A 353 -0.65 -12.84 -23.72
CA MET A 353 -0.14 -13.36 -25.00
C MET A 353 1.26 -12.85 -25.32
N GLU A 354 1.59 -11.59 -24.95
CA GLU A 354 2.93 -11.02 -25.14
C GLU A 354 3.98 -11.63 -24.18
N LEU A 355 3.56 -12.00 -22.97
CA LEU A 355 4.44 -12.50 -21.91
C LEU A 355 4.60 -14.03 -21.92
N MET A 356 3.71 -14.75 -22.58
CA MET A 356 3.67 -16.21 -22.61
C MET A 356 4.21 -16.75 -23.94
N THR A 357 4.64 -18.00 -23.95
CA THR A 357 5.11 -18.67 -25.16
C THR A 357 3.98 -19.44 -25.83
N PRO A 358 3.79 -19.29 -27.16
CA PRO A 358 2.79 -20.07 -27.90
C PRO A 358 3.18 -21.55 -27.96
N TYR A 359 2.17 -22.42 -27.96
CA TYR A 359 2.36 -23.86 -28.12
C TYR A 359 1.28 -24.46 -29.05
N THR A 360 1.62 -25.61 -29.62
CA THR A 360 0.68 -26.55 -30.25
C THR A 360 0.96 -27.94 -29.69
N LEU A 361 -0.05 -28.61 -29.15
CA LEU A 361 0.06 -29.90 -28.49
C LEU A 361 -1.04 -30.82 -28.97
N SER A 362 -0.68 -32.08 -29.28
CA SER A 362 -1.66 -33.19 -29.48
C SER A 362 -1.88 -33.91 -28.16
N VAL A 363 -3.15 -34.07 -27.82
CA VAL A 363 -3.60 -34.79 -26.61
C VAL A 363 -4.55 -35.90 -27.00
N PRO A 364 -4.21 -37.15 -26.73
CA PRO A 364 -5.08 -38.30 -27.02
C PRO A 364 -6.47 -38.14 -26.40
N SER A 365 -7.53 -38.54 -27.12
CA SER A 365 -8.91 -38.35 -26.67
C SER A 365 -9.22 -39.10 -25.38
N ASN A 366 -8.47 -40.17 -25.06
CA ASN A 366 -8.57 -40.94 -23.82
C ASN A 366 -7.88 -40.25 -22.61
N GLU A 367 -7.10 -39.18 -22.82
CA GLU A 367 -6.41 -38.44 -21.76
C GLU A 367 -7.21 -37.18 -21.33
N GLY A 368 -8.50 -37.27 -21.07
CA GLY A 368 -9.37 -36.15 -20.71
C GLY A 368 -8.91 -35.36 -19.46
N GLN A 369 -8.25 -36.06 -18.52
CA GLN A 369 -7.67 -35.40 -17.35
C GLN A 369 -6.54 -34.43 -17.74
N LYS A 370 -5.68 -34.83 -18.68
CA LYS A 370 -4.59 -34.03 -19.20
C LYS A 370 -5.10 -32.78 -19.94
N LEU A 371 -6.15 -32.97 -20.75
CA LEU A 371 -6.82 -31.86 -21.45
C LEU A 371 -7.43 -30.87 -20.47
N SER A 372 -8.10 -31.36 -19.41
CA SER A 372 -8.64 -30.50 -18.35
C SER A 372 -7.55 -29.74 -17.59
N GLU A 373 -6.41 -30.39 -17.31
CA GLU A 373 -5.26 -29.75 -16.67
C GLU A 373 -4.62 -28.70 -17.59
N LEU A 374 -4.48 -28.98 -18.89
CA LEU A 374 -3.98 -28.08 -19.90
C LEU A 374 -4.83 -26.79 -19.96
N ARG A 375 -6.15 -26.93 -20.08
CA ARG A 375 -7.09 -25.79 -20.10
C ARG A 375 -7.00 -24.92 -18.84
N ARG A 376 -6.72 -25.55 -17.69
CA ARG A 376 -6.61 -24.83 -16.42
C ARG A 376 -5.28 -24.08 -16.26
N GLN A 377 -4.19 -24.64 -16.80
CA GLN A 377 -2.83 -24.13 -16.60
C GLN A 377 -2.32 -23.26 -17.75
N THR A 378 -3.01 -23.26 -18.89
CA THR A 378 -2.60 -22.53 -20.09
C THR A 378 -3.78 -21.76 -20.68
N MET A 379 -3.47 -20.70 -21.43
CA MET A 379 -4.48 -19.96 -22.17
C MET A 379 -4.72 -20.64 -23.52
N VAL A 380 -5.74 -21.50 -23.59
CA VAL A 380 -6.16 -22.18 -24.83
C VAL A 380 -6.87 -21.18 -25.73
N LEU A 381 -6.45 -21.10 -26.98
CA LEU A 381 -7.08 -20.27 -28.01
C LEU A 381 -8.00 -21.10 -28.89
N ASP A 382 -7.55 -22.31 -29.24
CA ASP A 382 -8.21 -23.16 -30.20
C ASP A 382 -8.04 -24.65 -29.82
N GLU A 383 -9.05 -25.48 -30.09
CA GLU A 383 -9.05 -26.89 -29.76
C GLU A 383 -9.86 -27.66 -30.83
N ASP A 384 -9.13 -28.38 -31.69
CA ASP A 384 -9.68 -29.12 -32.79
C ASP A 384 -9.56 -30.65 -32.54
N TYR A 385 -10.64 -31.37 -32.73
CA TYR A 385 -10.59 -32.83 -32.69
C TYR A 385 -10.21 -33.40 -34.06
N MET A 386 -9.11 -34.15 -34.11
CA MET A 386 -8.56 -34.80 -35.29
C MET A 386 -9.06 -36.26 -35.35
N GLU A 387 -10.01 -36.53 -36.19
CA GLU A 387 -10.63 -37.89 -36.33
C GLU A 387 -9.61 -38.94 -36.75
N GLU A 388 -8.66 -38.61 -37.64
CA GLU A 388 -7.68 -39.53 -38.18
C GLU A 388 -6.71 -40.07 -37.11
N SER A 389 -6.28 -39.24 -36.18
CA SER A 389 -5.34 -39.56 -35.09
C SER A 389 -6.04 -39.89 -33.78
N ASN A 390 -7.35 -39.63 -33.66
CA ASN A 390 -8.11 -39.71 -32.41
C ASN A 390 -7.53 -38.85 -31.28
N GLU A 391 -7.07 -37.65 -31.63
CA GLU A 391 -6.41 -36.71 -30.73
C GLU A 391 -7.06 -35.31 -30.82
N TYR A 392 -6.90 -34.53 -29.75
CA TYR A 392 -7.18 -33.11 -29.76
C TYR A 392 -5.91 -32.33 -30.07
N GLU A 393 -5.92 -31.55 -31.15
CA GLU A 393 -4.89 -30.51 -31.37
C GLU A 393 -5.29 -29.28 -30.61
N VAL A 394 -4.46 -28.87 -29.62
CA VAL A 394 -4.70 -27.71 -28.76
C VAL A 394 -3.65 -26.67 -29.01
N ARG A 395 -4.08 -25.47 -29.35
CA ARG A 395 -3.22 -24.28 -29.59
C ARG A 395 -3.49 -23.23 -28.50
N GLY A 396 -2.42 -22.64 -28.00
CA GLY A 396 -2.57 -21.64 -26.96
C GLY A 396 -1.23 -21.04 -26.53
N PHE A 397 -1.24 -20.43 -25.35
CA PHE A 397 -0.08 -19.82 -24.73
C PHE A 397 0.14 -20.42 -23.34
N ALA A 398 1.40 -20.70 -23.01
CA ALA A 398 1.82 -21.22 -21.71
C ALA A 398 2.91 -20.34 -21.11
N LYS A 399 3.01 -20.33 -19.77
CA LYS A 399 4.09 -19.65 -19.06
C LYS A 399 5.46 -20.18 -19.52
N ASN A 400 6.46 -19.33 -19.66
CA ASN A 400 7.75 -19.64 -20.27
C ASN A 400 8.46 -20.88 -19.69
N ASP A 401 8.28 -21.14 -18.39
CA ASP A 401 8.88 -22.31 -17.70
C ASP A 401 7.90 -23.51 -17.60
N SER A 402 6.77 -23.46 -18.31
CA SER A 402 5.72 -24.47 -18.20
C SER A 402 6.20 -25.83 -18.69
N LYS A 403 5.77 -26.89 -17.96
CA LYS A 403 5.95 -28.29 -18.39
C LYS A 403 5.33 -28.59 -19.76
N TRP A 404 4.33 -27.81 -20.18
CA TRP A 404 3.63 -27.97 -21.44
C TRP A 404 4.51 -27.60 -22.65
N LEU A 405 5.44 -26.66 -22.49
CA LEU A 405 6.39 -26.28 -23.55
C LEU A 405 7.49 -27.33 -23.78
N ARG A 406 7.81 -28.15 -22.76
CA ARG A 406 8.84 -29.19 -22.86
C ARG A 406 8.40 -30.42 -23.68
N LYS A 407 7.09 -30.59 -23.90
CA LYS A 407 6.48 -31.67 -24.66
C LYS A 407 6.15 -31.30 -26.11
N SER A 408 6.38 -30.03 -26.47
CA SER A 408 6.14 -29.47 -27.80
C SER A 408 7.34 -29.58 -28.74
N LYS A 409 8.39 -30.40 -28.38
CA LYS A 409 9.55 -30.68 -29.23
C LYS A 409 9.53 -32.07 -29.80
#